data_c17906c02af027e295f770ec92772569
#
_entry.id   c17906c02af027e295f770ec92772569
#
_cell.length_a   1.000
_cell.length_b   1.000
_cell.length_c   1.000
_cell.angle_alpha   90.00
_cell.angle_beta   90.00
_cell.angle_gamma   90.00
#
_symmetry.space_group_name_H-M   'P 1'
#
loop_
_entity.id
_entity.type
_entity.pdbx_description
1 polymer ?
#
loop_
_entity_poly.entity_id
_entity_poly.type
_entity_poly.pdbx_seq_one_letter_code
_entity_poly.pdbx_strand_id
1 'polypeptide(L)'
;MIKSPSGSMDMIPEEVFCRNTIENKIKNFWEKNGFVRVSTPIIEHWDKLQVALGENLVDKTIRFIDRFGEVSVLSPDLTVSIARMVSTRKKNGPFPLKYFYLGDVFRVTSEQSEIRQCGVEIIGADKRSIADVELAVLIFMTLRELGLNNIYLEIGNFETLRELLKLEILDDYRQLIIDALLKKDWVSLNDIANKVSDPKISEFIKNLPKLTGTPEEVFSNIDLIPDFLIPGMKNLENISKEIKNAGVKHYINLALVNEISYYTGFIFQVFVTGSPRSIGGGGRYDDLYSLFNFKCPSSGFGINVDKIYEILKASYFKAINTDVLLCFNDGIPLHWVWNMAASYRDQGIKVEIDLKSRVFEEAIEFSKKKKAQRMVYILKLESSGISGWIVDTHNENKERMTFC
;
A
#
# COMPACT_ATOMS: atom_id res chain seq x y z
N MET A 1 -11.24 -23.45 -19.00
CA MET A 1 -10.47 -22.20 -19.06
C MET A 1 -9.54 -22.18 -17.85
N ILE A 2 -8.23 -22.07 -18.08
CA ILE A 2 -7.25 -22.00 -16.99
C ILE A 2 -7.36 -20.58 -16.38
N LYS A 3 -7.62 -20.48 -15.08
CA LYS A 3 -7.72 -19.21 -14.34
C LYS A 3 -6.60 -19.16 -13.31
N SER A 4 -6.19 -17.93 -12.95
CA SER A 4 -5.33 -17.71 -11.78
C SER A 4 -5.99 -18.22 -10.49
N PRO A 5 -5.21 -18.55 -9.45
CA PRO A 5 -5.76 -18.93 -8.14
C PRO A 5 -6.74 -17.88 -7.60
N SER A 6 -7.71 -18.32 -6.79
CA SER A 6 -8.66 -17.41 -6.16
C SER A 6 -7.93 -16.38 -5.31
N GLY A 7 -8.26 -15.10 -5.50
CA GLY A 7 -7.63 -13.99 -4.76
C GLY A 7 -6.30 -13.50 -5.32
N SER A 8 -5.82 -14.07 -6.46
CA SER A 8 -4.67 -13.57 -7.22
C SER A 8 -5.11 -13.12 -8.59
N MET A 9 -4.42 -12.14 -9.18
CA MET A 9 -4.82 -11.52 -10.44
C MET A 9 -3.62 -11.38 -11.39
N ASP A 10 -3.81 -11.83 -12.65
CA ASP A 10 -2.88 -11.48 -13.72
C ASP A 10 -3.07 -10.03 -14.12
N MET A 11 -1.99 -9.32 -14.40
CA MET A 11 -2.01 -7.94 -14.87
C MET A 11 -1.43 -7.84 -16.29
N ILE A 12 -2.17 -7.22 -17.20
CA ILE A 12 -1.70 -6.92 -18.55
C ILE A 12 -0.75 -5.70 -18.52
N PRO A 13 0.04 -5.47 -19.61
CA PRO A 13 1.07 -4.43 -19.63
C PRO A 13 0.59 -3.04 -19.23
N GLU A 14 -0.59 -2.62 -19.66
CA GLU A 14 -1.17 -1.31 -19.34
C GLU A 14 -1.50 -1.16 -17.87
N GLU A 15 -1.97 -2.24 -17.25
CA GLU A 15 -2.27 -2.30 -15.80
C GLU A 15 -0.99 -2.24 -14.98
N VAL A 16 0.04 -2.99 -15.39
CA VAL A 16 1.37 -2.95 -14.79
C VAL A 16 1.96 -1.54 -14.89
N PHE A 17 1.83 -0.88 -16.05
CA PHE A 17 2.31 0.49 -16.23
C PHE A 17 1.61 1.46 -15.28
N CYS A 18 0.29 1.35 -15.14
CA CYS A 18 -0.50 2.16 -14.23
C CYS A 18 -0.04 1.96 -12.77
N ARG A 19 0.05 0.71 -12.31
CA ARG A 19 0.50 0.37 -10.96
C ARG A 19 1.92 0.87 -10.68
N ASN A 20 2.84 0.66 -11.60
CA ASN A 20 4.22 1.14 -11.47
C ASN A 20 4.28 2.67 -11.40
N THR A 21 3.42 3.38 -12.13
CA THR A 21 3.33 4.84 -12.07
C THR A 21 2.90 5.31 -10.68
N ILE A 22 1.90 4.65 -10.08
CA ILE A 22 1.44 4.91 -8.71
C ILE A 22 2.58 4.66 -7.73
N GLU A 23 3.20 3.47 -7.78
CA GLU A 23 4.31 3.10 -6.89
C GLU A 23 5.51 4.06 -6.99
N ASN A 24 5.89 4.47 -8.19
CA ASN A 24 6.99 5.40 -8.40
C ASN A 24 6.68 6.80 -7.82
N LYS A 25 5.45 7.29 -7.95
CA LYS A 25 5.06 8.55 -7.31
C LYS A 25 5.13 8.46 -5.80
N ILE A 26 4.61 7.39 -5.19
CA ILE A 26 4.68 7.13 -3.75
C ILE A 26 6.13 7.08 -3.30
N LYS A 27 6.95 6.25 -3.94
CA LYS A 27 8.37 6.11 -3.64
C LYS A 27 9.09 7.46 -3.66
N ASN A 28 8.97 8.20 -4.77
CA ASN A 28 9.65 9.49 -4.94
C ASN A 28 9.20 10.50 -3.90
N PHE A 29 7.92 10.49 -3.52
CA PHE A 29 7.38 11.36 -2.49
C PHE A 29 7.97 11.02 -1.12
N TRP A 30 8.02 9.75 -0.73
CA TRP A 30 8.57 9.33 0.56
C TRP A 30 10.08 9.52 0.66
N GLU A 31 10.84 9.30 -0.42
CA GLU A 31 12.27 9.62 -0.46
C GLU A 31 12.53 11.11 -0.22
N LYS A 32 11.72 12.00 -0.80
CA LYS A 32 11.79 13.45 -0.54
C LYS A 32 11.45 13.82 0.90
N ASN A 33 10.67 13.00 1.60
CA ASN A 33 10.33 13.19 3.02
C ASN A 33 11.32 12.48 3.97
N GLY A 34 12.48 12.02 3.45
CA GLY A 34 13.58 11.46 4.25
C GLY A 34 13.41 10.00 4.62
N PHE A 35 12.47 9.27 4.01
CA PHE A 35 12.33 7.84 4.21
C PHE A 35 13.25 7.05 3.28
N VAL A 36 13.82 5.97 3.78
CA VAL A 36 14.75 5.09 3.05
C VAL A 36 14.10 3.73 2.82
N ARG A 37 14.24 3.21 1.60
CA ARG A 37 13.65 1.93 1.23
C ARG A 37 14.32 0.76 1.93
N VAL A 38 13.50 -0.15 2.45
CA VAL A 38 13.91 -1.46 2.97
C VAL A 38 13.15 -2.58 2.27
N SER A 39 13.70 -3.79 2.35
CA SER A 39 13.06 -5.00 1.82
C SER A 39 13.31 -6.15 2.77
N THR A 40 12.31 -6.97 2.98
CA THR A 40 12.33 -8.20 3.77
C THR A 40 12.02 -9.39 2.88
N PRO A 41 12.39 -10.63 3.27
CA PRO A 41 11.99 -11.83 2.56
C PRO A 41 10.46 -11.98 2.50
N ILE A 42 9.97 -12.61 1.43
CA ILE A 42 8.57 -13.02 1.31
C ILE A 42 8.28 -14.24 2.18
N ILE A 43 9.26 -15.11 2.35
CA ILE A 43 9.15 -16.32 3.17
C ILE A 43 9.76 -16.04 4.53
N GLU A 44 9.02 -16.32 5.58
CA GLU A 44 9.42 -16.14 6.97
C GLU A 44 9.25 -17.45 7.76
N HIS A 45 9.98 -17.60 8.86
CA HIS A 45 9.77 -18.70 9.80
C HIS A 45 8.50 -18.49 10.62
N TRP A 46 7.62 -19.46 10.61
CA TRP A 46 6.33 -19.39 11.27
C TRP A 46 6.45 -19.16 12.79
N ASP A 47 7.31 -19.93 13.46
CA ASP A 47 7.53 -19.86 14.91
C ASP A 47 7.96 -18.48 15.41
N LYS A 48 8.66 -17.72 14.55
CA LYS A 48 9.10 -16.35 14.87
C LYS A 48 8.04 -15.29 14.61
N LEU A 49 7.17 -15.53 13.62
CA LEU A 49 6.21 -14.53 13.18
C LEU A 49 4.87 -14.62 13.92
N GLN A 50 4.40 -15.85 14.23
CA GLN A 50 3.08 -16.09 14.81
C GLN A 50 2.82 -15.30 16.11
N VAL A 51 3.83 -15.13 16.94
CA VAL A 51 3.73 -14.40 18.23
C VAL A 51 3.42 -12.90 18.05
N ALA A 52 3.69 -12.36 16.88
CA ALA A 52 3.49 -10.94 16.57
C ALA A 52 2.23 -10.66 15.75
N LEU A 53 1.58 -11.70 15.19
CA LEU A 53 0.48 -11.51 14.25
C LEU A 53 -0.89 -11.34 14.94
N GLY A 54 -1.07 -11.89 16.13
CA GLY A 54 -2.38 -12.00 16.77
C GLY A 54 -3.32 -13.02 16.10
N GLU A 55 -4.31 -13.49 16.85
CA GLU A 55 -5.19 -14.60 16.44
C GLU A 55 -5.90 -14.36 15.12
N ASN A 56 -6.47 -13.17 14.93
CA ASN A 56 -7.22 -12.83 13.71
C ASN A 56 -6.40 -12.90 12.42
N LEU A 57 -5.09 -12.69 12.48
CA LEU A 57 -4.22 -12.75 11.31
C LEU A 57 -3.59 -14.12 11.14
N VAL A 58 -3.37 -14.86 12.22
CA VAL A 58 -2.83 -16.23 12.23
C VAL A 58 -3.65 -17.16 11.34
N ASP A 59 -4.98 -17.11 11.44
CA ASP A 59 -5.89 -17.96 10.67
C ASP A 59 -5.94 -17.61 9.18
N LYS A 60 -5.50 -16.41 8.81
CA LYS A 60 -5.45 -15.94 7.43
C LYS A 60 -4.12 -16.21 6.74
N THR A 61 -3.17 -16.89 7.41
CA THR A 61 -1.82 -17.11 6.86
C THR A 61 -1.74 -18.28 5.91
N ILE A 62 -0.87 -18.18 4.90
CA ILE A 62 -0.52 -19.26 3.98
C ILE A 62 0.78 -19.91 4.45
N ARG A 63 0.67 -21.13 5.02
CA ARG A 63 1.79 -21.86 5.62
C ARG A 63 2.14 -23.09 4.79
N PHE A 64 3.40 -23.47 4.79
CA PHE A 64 3.91 -24.66 4.11
C PHE A 64 5.12 -25.22 4.85
N ILE A 65 5.47 -26.46 4.55
CA ILE A 65 6.69 -27.11 5.05
C ILE A 65 7.78 -26.87 4.02
N ASP A 66 8.90 -26.28 4.45
CA ASP A 66 10.05 -26.06 3.59
C ASP A 66 10.89 -27.34 3.37
N ARG A 67 11.93 -27.23 2.54
CA ARG A 67 12.80 -28.38 2.22
C ARG A 67 13.61 -28.92 3.42
N PHE A 68 13.65 -28.19 4.53
CA PHE A 68 14.33 -28.60 5.76
C PHE A 68 13.38 -29.21 6.79
N GLY A 69 12.08 -29.28 6.46
CA GLY A 69 11.05 -29.81 7.36
C GLY A 69 10.50 -28.77 8.35
N GLU A 70 10.85 -27.49 8.20
CA GLU A 70 10.37 -26.42 9.07
C GLU A 70 9.10 -25.78 8.51
N VAL A 71 8.24 -25.28 9.41
CA VAL A 71 7.04 -24.55 9.01
C VAL A 71 7.42 -23.13 8.64
N SER A 72 7.20 -22.81 7.37
CA SER A 72 7.38 -21.46 6.80
C SER A 72 6.02 -20.85 6.46
N VAL A 73 6.00 -19.53 6.33
CA VAL A 73 4.81 -18.73 6.02
C VAL A 73 5.14 -17.71 4.94
N LEU A 74 4.22 -17.50 4.00
CA LEU A 74 4.28 -16.32 3.14
C LEU A 74 3.96 -15.08 3.98
N SER A 75 4.80 -14.06 3.91
CA SER A 75 4.73 -12.88 4.79
C SER A 75 3.32 -12.25 4.78
N PRO A 76 2.56 -12.34 5.87
CA PRO A 76 1.24 -11.75 5.95
C PRO A 76 1.28 -10.28 6.39
N ASP A 77 2.44 -9.81 6.88
CA ASP A 77 2.62 -8.46 7.41
C ASP A 77 4.08 -8.02 7.30
N LEU A 78 4.33 -6.95 6.54
CA LEU A 78 5.68 -6.44 6.33
C LEU A 78 6.22 -5.65 7.54
N THR A 79 5.35 -5.05 8.35
CA THR A 79 5.75 -4.34 9.59
C THR A 79 6.41 -5.30 10.57
N VAL A 80 5.84 -6.50 10.76
CA VAL A 80 6.43 -7.54 11.62
C VAL A 80 7.77 -8.03 11.07
N SER A 81 7.87 -8.23 9.75
CA SER A 81 9.13 -8.62 9.10
C SER A 81 10.21 -7.53 9.25
N ILE A 82 9.83 -6.24 9.17
CA ILE A 82 10.74 -5.11 9.39
C ILE A 82 11.14 -5.03 10.86
N ALA A 83 10.22 -5.24 11.79
CA ALA A 83 10.54 -5.27 13.22
C ALA A 83 11.59 -6.35 13.55
N ARG A 84 11.43 -7.57 13.01
CA ARG A 84 12.43 -8.64 13.11
C ARG A 84 13.76 -8.21 12.49
N MET A 85 13.76 -7.63 11.29
CA MET A 85 14.98 -7.18 10.61
C MET A 85 15.72 -6.11 11.42
N VAL A 86 15.04 -5.09 11.91
CA VAL A 86 15.65 -4.00 12.71
C VAL A 86 16.19 -4.55 14.02
N SER A 87 15.43 -5.39 14.72
CA SER A 87 15.83 -6.01 15.98
C SER A 87 17.08 -6.90 15.84
N THR A 88 17.36 -7.43 14.65
CA THR A 88 18.54 -8.27 14.40
C THR A 88 19.70 -7.51 13.78
N ARG A 89 19.47 -6.52 12.92
CA ARG A 89 20.51 -5.91 12.08
C ARG A 89 20.76 -4.41 12.35
N LYS A 90 19.88 -3.72 13.09
CA LYS A 90 19.89 -2.26 13.28
C LYS A 90 19.66 -1.80 14.71
N LYS A 91 19.84 -2.67 15.71
CA LYS A 91 19.66 -2.33 17.14
C LYS A 91 20.43 -1.08 17.61
N ASN A 92 21.55 -0.77 17.00
CA ASN A 92 22.44 0.29 17.47
C ASN A 92 22.18 1.65 16.81
N GLY A 93 21.07 1.79 16.03
CA GLY A 93 20.67 3.06 15.44
C GLY A 93 21.55 3.55 14.31
N PRO A 94 21.63 4.85 14.00
CA PRO A 94 21.04 5.98 14.77
C PRO A 94 19.52 6.07 14.66
N PHE A 95 18.86 6.37 15.76
CA PHE A 95 17.41 6.55 15.83
C PHE A 95 17.04 8.05 15.78
N PRO A 96 15.84 8.42 15.27
CA PRO A 96 14.83 7.53 14.70
C PRO A 96 15.18 7.05 13.29
N LEU A 97 14.83 5.79 12.98
CA LEU A 97 14.89 5.27 11.62
C LEU A 97 13.57 5.57 10.92
N LYS A 98 13.65 6.07 9.69
CA LYS A 98 12.51 6.32 8.80
C LYS A 98 12.62 5.40 7.59
N TYR A 99 11.84 4.34 7.57
CA TYR A 99 11.86 3.35 6.50
C TYR A 99 10.56 3.32 5.72
N PHE A 100 10.66 2.96 4.44
CA PHE A 100 9.48 2.60 3.65
C PHE A 100 9.71 1.28 2.91
N TYR A 101 8.61 0.65 2.58
CA TYR A 101 8.59 -0.61 1.84
C TYR A 101 7.54 -0.60 0.72
N LEU A 102 7.82 -1.41 -0.32
CA LEU A 102 6.86 -1.84 -1.33
C LEU A 102 7.04 -3.35 -1.48
N GLY A 103 5.97 -4.10 -1.28
CA GLY A 103 6.02 -5.56 -1.31
C GLY A 103 4.63 -6.17 -1.33
N ASP A 104 4.59 -7.47 -1.48
CA ASP A 104 3.36 -8.24 -1.47
C ASP A 104 3.18 -8.88 -0.09
N VAL A 105 1.96 -8.83 0.43
CA VAL A 105 1.54 -9.55 1.63
C VAL A 105 0.50 -10.60 1.25
N PHE A 106 0.52 -11.72 1.97
CA PHE A 106 -0.27 -12.89 1.65
C PHE A 106 -1.22 -13.21 2.80
N ARG A 107 -2.51 -12.92 2.59
CA ARG A 107 -3.59 -13.13 3.57
C ARG A 107 -4.79 -13.72 2.88
N VAL A 108 -5.23 -14.88 3.30
CA VAL A 108 -6.47 -15.47 2.79
C VAL A 108 -7.65 -14.64 3.29
N THR A 109 -8.24 -13.85 2.41
CA THR A 109 -9.45 -13.10 2.67
C THR A 109 -10.54 -13.51 1.67
N SER A 110 -11.76 -13.02 1.86
CA SER A 110 -12.85 -13.26 0.90
C SER A 110 -12.61 -12.61 -0.48
N GLU A 111 -11.69 -11.65 -0.57
CA GLU A 111 -11.49 -10.86 -1.79
C GLU A 111 -10.12 -11.10 -2.44
N GLN A 112 -9.07 -11.18 -1.64
CA GLN A 112 -7.68 -11.26 -2.10
C GLN A 112 -6.89 -12.24 -1.24
N SER A 113 -5.94 -12.93 -1.85
CA SER A 113 -4.94 -13.76 -1.16
C SER A 113 -3.54 -13.15 -1.28
N GLU A 114 -3.33 -12.34 -2.29
CA GLU A 114 -2.12 -11.58 -2.57
C GLU A 114 -2.49 -10.10 -2.66
N ILE A 115 -1.84 -9.27 -1.85
CA ILE A 115 -2.14 -7.83 -1.72
C ILE A 115 -0.86 -7.05 -1.95
N ARG A 116 -0.84 -6.20 -2.95
CA ARG A 116 0.26 -5.26 -3.13
C ARG A 116 0.16 -4.13 -2.12
N GLN A 117 1.16 -4.02 -1.24
CA GLN A 117 1.20 -3.07 -0.14
C GLN A 117 2.43 -2.18 -0.21
N CYS A 118 2.26 -0.90 0.12
CA CYS A 118 3.36 -0.02 0.46
C CYS A 118 3.11 0.61 1.84
N GLY A 119 4.17 0.97 2.53
CA GLY A 119 4.03 1.57 3.85
C GLY A 119 5.31 2.20 4.35
N VAL A 120 5.18 2.90 5.47
CA VAL A 120 6.31 3.54 6.15
C VAL A 120 6.35 3.17 7.62
N GLU A 121 7.55 3.18 8.19
CA GLU A 121 7.84 2.88 9.58
C GLU A 121 8.75 3.96 10.17
N ILE A 122 8.35 4.53 11.30
CA ILE A 122 9.17 5.43 12.13
C ILE A 122 9.51 4.67 13.42
N ILE A 123 10.79 4.39 13.61
CA ILE A 123 11.28 3.47 14.63
C ILE A 123 12.22 4.25 15.56
N GLY A 124 11.97 4.20 16.88
CA GLY A 124 12.80 4.85 17.88
C GLY A 124 12.58 6.36 18.02
N ALA A 125 11.37 6.84 17.77
CA ALA A 125 11.03 8.25 17.99
C ALA A 125 10.61 8.48 19.45
N ASP A 126 11.43 9.16 20.23
CA ASP A 126 11.16 9.46 21.65
C ASP A 126 9.93 10.36 21.82
N LYS A 127 9.76 11.36 20.96
CA LYS A 127 8.59 12.24 20.93
C LYS A 127 7.47 11.58 20.11
N ARG A 128 6.70 10.72 20.79
CA ARG A 128 5.64 9.88 20.18
C ARG A 128 4.62 10.68 19.38
N SER A 129 4.07 11.76 19.94
CA SER A 129 3.04 12.56 19.26
C SER A 129 3.52 13.19 17.94
N ILE A 130 4.80 13.54 17.83
CA ILE A 130 5.37 14.08 16.59
C ILE A 130 5.35 13.01 15.49
N ALA A 131 5.77 11.78 15.81
CA ALA A 131 5.76 10.68 14.86
C ALA A 131 4.33 10.32 14.41
N ASP A 132 3.36 10.33 15.35
CA ASP A 132 1.96 10.03 15.07
C ASP A 132 1.34 11.07 14.12
N VAL A 133 1.60 12.37 14.37
CA VAL A 133 1.17 13.45 13.48
C VAL A 133 1.86 13.37 12.13
N GLU A 134 3.18 13.11 12.09
CA GLU A 134 3.92 12.96 10.84
C GLU A 134 3.32 11.87 9.95
N LEU A 135 2.97 10.69 10.52
CA LEU A 135 2.37 9.61 9.77
C LEU A 135 0.99 9.97 9.20
N ALA A 136 0.14 10.60 10.01
CA ALA A 136 -1.20 11.03 9.58
C ALA A 136 -1.12 12.09 8.46
N VAL A 137 -0.19 13.03 8.56
CA VAL A 137 0.05 14.04 7.52
C VAL A 137 0.67 13.41 6.28
N LEU A 138 1.66 12.53 6.44
CA LEU A 138 2.36 11.89 5.33
C LEU A 138 1.42 11.05 4.46
N ILE A 139 0.58 10.20 5.07
CA ILE A 139 -0.36 9.38 4.30
C ILE A 139 -1.36 10.24 3.52
N PHE A 140 -1.89 11.31 4.15
CA PHE A 140 -2.81 12.24 3.51
C PHE A 140 -2.15 12.94 2.31
N MET A 141 -0.94 13.46 2.49
CA MET A 141 -0.18 14.13 1.43
C MET A 141 0.25 13.16 0.33
N THR A 142 0.59 11.91 0.66
CA THR A 142 0.88 10.85 -0.32
C THR A 142 -0.28 10.65 -1.28
N LEU A 143 -1.49 10.55 -0.74
CA LEU A 143 -2.69 10.34 -1.56
C LEU A 143 -3.04 11.57 -2.39
N ARG A 144 -2.79 12.78 -1.88
CA ARG A 144 -2.92 14.02 -2.65
C ARG A 144 -1.93 14.10 -3.80
N GLU A 145 -0.68 13.68 -3.60
CA GLU A 145 0.34 13.59 -4.66
C GLU A 145 -0.08 12.65 -5.79
N LEU A 146 -0.88 11.63 -5.48
CA LEU A 146 -1.49 10.74 -6.47
C LEU A 146 -2.69 11.37 -7.20
N GLY A 147 -3.15 12.56 -6.82
CA GLY A 147 -4.30 13.25 -7.41
C GLY A 147 -5.64 12.92 -6.74
N LEU A 148 -5.65 12.24 -5.60
CA LEU A 148 -6.85 12.02 -4.81
C LEU A 148 -7.16 13.27 -3.98
N ASN A 149 -8.39 13.80 -4.06
CA ASN A 149 -8.76 15.03 -3.38
C ASN A 149 -9.78 14.85 -2.24
N ASN A 150 -10.59 13.81 -2.33
CA ASN A 150 -11.66 13.55 -1.35
C ASN A 150 -11.23 12.52 -0.31
N ILE A 151 -10.18 12.86 0.43
CA ILE A 151 -9.54 12.00 1.43
C ILE A 151 -9.94 12.47 2.82
N TYR A 152 -10.16 11.54 3.73
CA TYR A 152 -10.26 11.81 5.16
C TYR A 152 -9.66 10.66 5.97
N LEU A 153 -9.26 10.98 7.20
CA LEU A 153 -8.80 10.00 8.18
C LEU A 153 -9.89 9.77 9.23
N GLU A 154 -10.08 8.54 9.66
CA GLU A 154 -10.66 8.23 10.96
C GLU A 154 -9.50 7.97 11.92
N ILE A 155 -9.45 8.70 13.03
CA ILE A 155 -8.41 8.58 14.03
C ILE A 155 -9.01 8.15 15.37
N GLY A 156 -8.26 7.36 16.10
CA GLY A 156 -8.64 6.88 17.42
C GLY A 156 -7.42 6.69 18.32
N ASN A 157 -7.67 6.22 19.52
CA ASN A 157 -6.61 5.88 20.47
C ASN A 157 -6.87 4.51 21.09
N PHE A 158 -6.15 3.51 20.60
CA PHE A 158 -6.26 2.14 21.13
C PHE A 158 -5.77 2.03 22.59
N GLU A 159 -4.89 2.91 23.04
CA GLU A 159 -4.48 2.96 24.46
C GLU A 159 -5.70 3.16 25.38
N THR A 160 -6.62 4.06 25.01
CA THR A 160 -7.85 4.30 25.76
C THR A 160 -8.70 3.01 25.89
N LEU A 161 -8.89 2.29 24.79
CA LEU A 161 -9.61 1.01 24.79
C LEU A 161 -8.83 -0.06 25.58
N ARG A 162 -7.51 -0.11 25.44
CA ARG A 162 -6.65 -1.06 26.17
C ARG A 162 -6.71 -0.84 27.68
N GLU A 163 -6.68 0.41 28.14
CA GLU A 163 -6.84 0.72 29.56
C GLU A 163 -8.24 0.34 30.08
N LEU A 164 -9.29 0.56 29.31
CA LEU A 164 -10.62 0.07 29.63
C LEU A 164 -10.63 -1.46 29.80
N LEU A 165 -10.07 -2.19 28.84
CA LEU A 165 -10.06 -3.65 28.83
C LEU A 165 -9.15 -4.28 29.90
N LYS A 166 -8.30 -3.52 30.60
CA LYS A 166 -7.53 -4.00 31.76
C LYS A 166 -8.35 -4.13 33.03
N LEU A 167 -9.54 -3.55 33.09
CA LEU A 167 -10.40 -3.64 34.26
C LEU A 167 -10.80 -5.11 34.48
N GLU A 168 -10.59 -5.62 35.72
CA GLU A 168 -10.94 -7.00 36.10
C GLU A 168 -12.41 -7.33 35.84
N ILE A 169 -13.29 -6.34 36.03
CA ILE A 169 -14.72 -6.44 35.75
C ILE A 169 -15.06 -6.80 34.29
N LEU A 170 -14.09 -6.64 33.37
CA LEU A 170 -14.23 -6.94 31.95
C LEU A 170 -13.50 -8.21 31.52
N ASP A 171 -12.87 -8.97 32.42
CA ASP A 171 -12.05 -10.13 32.08
C ASP A 171 -12.76 -11.12 31.16
N ASP A 172 -14.01 -11.48 31.47
CA ASP A 172 -14.82 -12.40 30.69
C ASP A 172 -15.37 -11.79 29.39
N TYR A 173 -15.27 -10.47 29.23
CA TYR A 173 -15.85 -9.72 28.11
C TYR A 173 -14.83 -9.12 27.15
N ARG A 174 -13.54 -9.11 27.47
CA ARG A 174 -12.48 -8.44 26.70
C ARG A 174 -12.53 -8.80 25.22
N GLN A 175 -12.45 -10.09 24.93
CA GLN A 175 -12.45 -10.55 23.53
C GLN A 175 -13.79 -10.28 22.84
N LEU A 176 -14.90 -10.47 23.54
CA LEU A 176 -16.24 -10.21 23.01
C LEU A 176 -16.45 -8.74 22.62
N ILE A 177 -15.92 -7.80 23.44
CA ILE A 177 -15.93 -6.36 23.14
C ILE A 177 -15.10 -6.08 21.88
N ILE A 178 -13.88 -6.60 21.80
CA ILE A 178 -13.01 -6.43 20.62
C ILE A 178 -13.70 -6.97 19.36
N ASP A 179 -14.26 -8.16 19.43
CA ASP A 179 -14.94 -8.81 18.29
C ASP A 179 -16.16 -8.02 17.84
N ALA A 180 -16.96 -7.51 18.79
CA ALA A 180 -18.13 -6.68 18.50
C ALA A 180 -17.70 -5.36 17.82
N LEU A 181 -16.64 -4.71 18.29
CA LEU A 181 -16.09 -3.49 17.69
C LEU A 181 -15.54 -3.75 16.29
N LEU A 182 -14.79 -4.83 16.07
CA LEU A 182 -14.24 -5.22 14.77
C LEU A 182 -15.33 -5.49 13.73
N LYS A 183 -16.41 -6.17 14.15
CA LYS A 183 -17.55 -6.49 13.30
C LYS A 183 -18.56 -5.35 13.19
N LYS A 184 -18.40 -4.27 13.97
CA LYS A 184 -19.38 -3.20 14.16
C LYS A 184 -20.76 -3.73 14.59
N ASP A 185 -20.75 -4.77 15.42
CA ASP A 185 -21.93 -5.40 16.00
C ASP A 185 -22.36 -4.66 17.28
N TRP A 186 -23.09 -3.57 17.07
CA TRP A 186 -23.53 -2.69 18.15
C TRP A 186 -24.59 -3.32 19.06
N VAL A 187 -25.31 -4.33 18.56
CA VAL A 187 -26.29 -5.08 19.36
C VAL A 187 -25.56 -5.93 20.38
N SER A 188 -24.63 -6.76 19.94
CA SER A 188 -23.80 -7.57 20.83
C SER A 188 -23.01 -6.70 21.83
N LEU A 189 -22.47 -5.56 21.39
CA LEU A 189 -21.76 -4.63 22.26
C LEU A 189 -22.66 -4.09 23.37
N ASN A 190 -23.89 -3.71 23.06
CA ASN A 190 -24.88 -3.24 24.03
C ASN A 190 -25.28 -4.35 25.02
N ASP A 191 -25.46 -5.58 24.55
CA ASP A 191 -25.79 -6.73 25.39
C ASP A 191 -24.66 -7.08 26.37
N ILE A 192 -23.40 -6.96 25.93
CA ILE A 192 -22.24 -7.11 26.77
C ILE A 192 -22.21 -6.01 27.84
N ALA A 193 -22.40 -4.76 27.42
CA ALA A 193 -22.39 -3.62 28.32
C ALA A 193 -23.46 -3.73 29.42
N ASN A 194 -24.65 -4.27 29.11
CA ASN A 194 -25.72 -4.51 30.10
C ASN A 194 -25.34 -5.55 31.19
N LYS A 195 -24.32 -6.37 30.95
CA LYS A 195 -23.83 -7.37 31.91
C LYS A 195 -22.71 -6.83 32.81
N VAL A 196 -22.15 -5.67 32.48
CA VAL A 196 -21.10 -5.02 33.25
C VAL A 196 -21.71 -4.38 34.50
N SER A 197 -21.19 -4.73 35.67
CA SER A 197 -21.76 -4.32 36.96
C SER A 197 -21.51 -2.84 37.30
N ASP A 198 -20.46 -2.22 36.76
CA ASP A 198 -20.18 -0.81 36.95
C ASP A 198 -21.01 0.04 35.96
N PRO A 199 -21.91 0.93 36.46
CA PRO A 199 -22.78 1.70 35.61
C PRO A 199 -22.04 2.69 34.68
N LYS A 200 -20.93 3.29 35.15
CA LYS A 200 -20.16 4.24 34.33
C LYS A 200 -19.46 3.51 33.18
N ILE A 201 -18.87 2.36 33.45
CA ILE A 201 -18.21 1.53 32.43
C ILE A 201 -19.23 0.99 31.44
N SER A 202 -20.37 0.47 31.92
CA SER A 202 -21.48 0.03 31.09
C SER A 202 -21.96 1.13 30.14
N GLU A 203 -22.21 2.34 30.66
CA GLU A 203 -22.65 3.50 29.88
C GLU A 203 -21.61 3.93 28.84
N PHE A 204 -20.33 3.95 29.21
CA PHE A 204 -19.25 4.27 28.27
C PHE A 204 -19.18 3.27 27.12
N ILE A 205 -19.23 1.96 27.39
CA ILE A 205 -19.21 0.91 26.35
C ILE A 205 -20.41 1.08 25.39
N LYS A 206 -21.61 1.36 25.91
CA LYS A 206 -22.82 1.61 25.09
C LYS A 206 -22.69 2.83 24.20
N ASN A 207 -21.95 3.85 24.66
CA ASN A 207 -21.79 5.10 23.92
C ASN A 207 -20.58 5.10 22.96
N LEU A 208 -19.67 4.11 23.02
CA LEU A 208 -18.53 4.03 22.09
C LEU A 208 -18.91 4.24 20.61
N PRO A 209 -19.96 3.60 20.07
CA PRO A 209 -20.35 3.80 18.69
C PRO A 209 -20.81 5.24 18.36
N LYS A 210 -21.30 5.98 19.37
CA LYS A 210 -21.76 7.37 19.22
C LYS A 210 -20.63 8.39 19.40
N LEU A 211 -19.50 7.98 20.01
CA LEU A 211 -18.31 8.80 20.18
C LEU A 211 -17.49 8.76 18.89
N THR A 212 -18.17 9.07 17.78
CA THR A 212 -17.62 9.15 16.42
C THR A 212 -18.20 10.40 15.75
N GLY A 213 -17.33 11.23 15.16
CA GLY A 213 -17.75 12.48 14.52
C GLY A 213 -16.58 13.45 14.32
N THR A 214 -16.91 14.72 14.15
CA THR A 214 -15.89 15.77 14.12
C THR A 214 -15.17 15.88 15.48
N PRO A 215 -13.93 16.39 15.51
CA PRO A 215 -13.23 16.59 16.78
C PRO A 215 -14.06 17.38 17.80
N GLU A 216 -14.74 18.43 17.35
CA GLU A 216 -15.56 19.28 18.18
C GLU A 216 -16.74 18.51 18.82
N GLU A 217 -17.42 17.68 18.04
CA GLU A 217 -18.53 16.85 18.52
C GLU A 217 -18.09 15.83 19.55
N VAL A 218 -16.96 15.14 19.32
CA VAL A 218 -16.51 14.05 20.22
C VAL A 218 -15.91 14.64 21.51
N PHE A 219 -15.06 15.66 21.42
CA PHE A 219 -14.41 16.22 22.60
C PHE A 219 -15.37 17.08 23.47
N SER A 220 -16.51 17.54 22.93
CA SER A 220 -17.55 18.15 23.76
C SER A 220 -18.30 17.16 24.66
N ASN A 221 -18.22 15.85 24.38
CA ASN A 221 -18.83 14.79 25.15
C ASN A 221 -17.88 14.11 26.16
N ILE A 222 -16.85 14.83 26.63
CA ILE A 222 -15.82 14.31 27.54
C ILE A 222 -16.43 13.78 28.86
N ASP A 223 -17.56 14.31 29.29
CA ASP A 223 -18.26 13.89 30.51
C ASP A 223 -18.78 12.45 30.45
N LEU A 224 -18.91 11.88 29.26
CA LEU A 224 -19.26 10.45 29.06
C LEU A 224 -18.07 9.52 29.26
N ILE A 225 -16.85 10.07 29.39
CA ILE A 225 -15.61 9.30 29.41
C ILE A 225 -15.18 9.11 30.88
N PRO A 226 -14.92 7.88 31.31
CA PRO A 226 -14.39 7.61 32.66
C PRO A 226 -13.08 8.36 32.93
N ASP A 227 -12.92 8.90 34.14
CA ASP A 227 -11.81 9.77 34.53
C ASP A 227 -10.41 9.18 34.22
N PHE A 228 -10.25 7.86 34.42
CA PHE A 228 -8.97 7.19 34.18
C PHE A 228 -8.58 7.11 32.68
N LEU A 229 -9.54 7.32 31.76
CA LEU A 229 -9.30 7.36 30.31
C LEU A 229 -9.01 8.78 29.78
N ILE A 230 -9.23 9.82 30.59
CA ILE A 230 -9.01 11.23 30.19
C ILE A 230 -7.58 11.52 29.71
N PRO A 231 -6.50 10.96 30.29
CA PRO A 231 -5.14 11.19 29.77
C PRO A 231 -4.98 10.77 28.31
N GLY A 232 -5.51 9.59 27.95
CA GLY A 232 -5.48 9.10 26.56
C GLY A 232 -6.29 10.00 25.62
N MET A 233 -7.42 10.51 26.09
CA MET A 233 -8.26 11.45 25.33
C MET A 233 -7.57 12.79 25.09
N LYS A 234 -6.90 13.36 26.08
CA LYS A 234 -6.11 14.61 25.92
C LYS A 234 -4.97 14.42 24.93
N ASN A 235 -4.33 13.27 24.91
CA ASN A 235 -3.30 12.95 23.92
C ASN A 235 -3.90 12.94 22.50
N LEU A 236 -5.05 12.25 22.31
CA LEU A 236 -5.74 12.20 21.03
C LEU A 236 -6.20 13.61 20.59
N GLU A 237 -6.71 14.43 21.51
CA GLU A 237 -7.10 15.81 21.22
C GLU A 237 -5.92 16.65 20.72
N ASN A 238 -4.76 16.54 21.36
CA ASN A 238 -3.55 17.25 20.93
C ASN A 238 -3.10 16.80 19.54
N ILE A 239 -3.07 15.51 19.27
CA ILE A 239 -2.74 14.96 17.95
C ILE A 239 -3.75 15.47 16.91
N SER A 240 -5.05 15.45 17.23
CA SER A 240 -6.12 15.94 16.36
C SER A 240 -5.95 17.43 16.01
N LYS A 241 -5.59 18.27 16.98
CA LYS A 241 -5.30 19.70 16.74
C LYS A 241 -4.15 19.90 15.75
N GLU A 242 -3.05 19.17 15.94
CA GLU A 242 -1.89 19.27 15.04
C GLU A 242 -2.22 18.77 13.62
N ILE A 243 -2.94 17.66 13.49
CA ILE A 243 -3.42 17.13 12.21
C ILE A 243 -4.33 18.16 11.50
N LYS A 244 -5.24 18.81 12.25
CA LYS A 244 -6.12 19.86 11.73
C LYS A 244 -5.31 21.07 11.26
N ASN A 245 -4.33 21.52 12.05
CA ASN A 245 -3.44 22.64 11.71
C ASN A 245 -2.63 22.36 10.43
N ALA A 246 -2.27 21.10 10.18
CA ALA A 246 -1.63 20.66 8.95
C ALA A 246 -2.60 20.54 7.75
N GLY A 247 -3.87 20.89 7.91
CA GLY A 247 -4.87 20.86 6.84
C GLY A 247 -5.40 19.47 6.47
N VAL A 248 -5.23 18.50 7.34
CA VAL A 248 -5.72 17.15 7.12
C VAL A 248 -7.15 16.99 7.62
N LYS A 249 -8.06 16.64 6.73
CA LYS A 249 -9.44 16.34 7.08
C LYS A 249 -9.51 15.01 7.85
N HIS A 250 -10.10 15.05 9.04
CA HIS A 250 -10.24 13.83 9.86
C HIS A 250 -11.48 13.87 10.75
N TYR A 251 -11.84 12.68 11.24
CA TYR A 251 -12.90 12.43 12.20
C TYR A 251 -12.31 11.60 13.36
N ILE A 252 -12.87 11.79 14.54
CA ILE A 252 -12.55 10.97 15.71
C ILE A 252 -13.47 9.75 15.69
N ASN A 253 -12.94 8.59 16.06
CA ASN A 253 -13.71 7.37 16.26
C ASN A 253 -13.14 6.59 17.45
N LEU A 254 -13.80 6.67 18.62
CA LEU A 254 -13.32 5.98 19.83
C LEU A 254 -13.61 4.48 19.81
N ALA A 255 -14.49 4.02 18.92
CA ALA A 255 -14.73 2.61 18.65
C ALA A 255 -13.77 2.01 17.62
N LEU A 256 -12.77 2.80 17.15
CA LEU A 256 -11.83 2.34 16.14
C LEU A 256 -10.92 1.24 16.70
N VAL A 257 -10.96 0.09 16.06
CA VAL A 257 -10.07 -1.04 16.30
C VAL A 257 -9.56 -1.56 14.96
N ASN A 258 -8.41 -2.21 14.99
CA ASN A 258 -7.82 -2.86 13.82
C ASN A 258 -7.75 -4.37 14.02
N GLU A 259 -7.85 -5.14 12.94
CA GLU A 259 -7.64 -6.61 12.97
C GLU A 259 -6.24 -6.99 13.48
N ILE A 260 -5.30 -6.07 13.40
CA ILE A 260 -3.90 -6.25 13.78
C ILE A 260 -3.75 -5.90 15.27
N SER A 261 -3.36 -6.87 16.08
CA SER A 261 -3.38 -6.79 17.55
C SER A 261 -2.19 -6.06 18.19
N TYR A 262 -1.15 -5.71 17.44
CA TYR A 262 0.06 -5.12 18.02
C TYR A 262 -0.02 -3.60 18.30
N TYR A 263 -1.12 -2.93 17.94
CA TYR A 263 -1.26 -1.50 18.22
C TYR A 263 -1.34 -1.20 19.73
N THR A 264 -0.71 -0.09 20.13
CA THR A 264 -0.56 0.27 21.54
C THR A 264 -1.05 1.69 21.89
N GLY A 265 -1.33 2.53 20.90
CA GLY A 265 -1.66 3.94 21.11
C GLY A 265 -2.51 4.52 19.99
N PHE A 266 -2.08 5.66 19.45
CA PHE A 266 -2.72 6.31 18.30
C PHE A 266 -2.91 5.33 17.15
N ILE A 267 -4.10 5.31 16.57
CA ILE A 267 -4.45 4.52 15.38
C ILE A 267 -5.26 5.35 14.41
N PHE A 268 -5.16 5.03 13.14
CA PHE A 268 -5.97 5.66 12.11
C PHE A 268 -6.25 4.75 10.93
N GLN A 269 -7.32 5.06 10.22
CA GLN A 269 -7.65 4.49 8.91
C GLN A 269 -7.84 5.64 7.91
N VAL A 270 -7.53 5.39 6.63
CA VAL A 270 -7.67 6.38 5.57
C VAL A 270 -8.72 5.94 4.56
N PHE A 271 -9.57 6.90 4.22
CA PHE A 271 -10.70 6.69 3.30
C PHE A 271 -10.63 7.69 2.16
N VAL A 272 -11.15 7.25 1.01
CA VAL A 272 -11.43 8.11 -0.14
C VAL A 272 -12.95 8.12 -0.33
N THR A 273 -13.54 9.28 -0.45
CA THR A 273 -15.00 9.41 -0.65
C THR A 273 -15.43 8.61 -1.90
N GLY A 274 -16.43 7.77 -1.74
CA GLY A 274 -16.90 6.85 -2.79
C GLY A 274 -16.27 5.45 -2.71
N SER A 275 -15.25 5.23 -1.87
CA SER A 275 -14.78 3.89 -1.55
C SER A 275 -15.49 3.38 -0.29
N PRO A 276 -16.11 2.20 -0.32
CA PRO A 276 -16.85 1.67 0.85
C PRO A 276 -15.93 1.19 1.97
N ARG A 277 -14.63 1.07 1.72
CA ARG A 277 -13.63 0.54 2.65
C ARG A 277 -12.41 1.43 2.73
N SER A 278 -11.69 1.35 3.85
CA SER A 278 -10.39 2.01 3.97
C SER A 278 -9.41 1.47 2.94
N ILE A 279 -8.56 2.36 2.45
CA ILE A 279 -7.48 2.01 1.51
C ILE A 279 -6.16 1.74 2.21
N GLY A 280 -6.10 2.00 3.51
CA GLY A 280 -4.94 1.78 4.37
C GLY A 280 -5.19 2.30 5.76
N GLY A 281 -4.17 2.17 6.59
CA GLY A 281 -4.21 2.66 7.97
C GLY A 281 -2.93 2.32 8.70
N GLY A 282 -2.83 2.82 9.91
CA GLY A 282 -1.64 2.64 10.72
C GLY A 282 -1.86 3.07 12.15
N GLY A 283 -0.75 3.22 12.84
CA GLY A 283 -0.76 3.67 14.23
C GLY A 283 0.54 3.33 14.94
N ARG A 284 0.48 3.39 16.26
CA ARG A 284 1.58 3.15 17.19
C ARG A 284 1.59 1.71 17.71
N TYR A 285 2.77 1.10 17.74
CA TYR A 285 2.98 -0.30 18.16
C TYR A 285 4.30 -0.48 18.93
N ASP A 286 4.41 0.21 20.06
CA ASP A 286 5.63 0.28 20.88
C ASP A 286 6.05 -1.09 21.43
N ASP A 287 5.13 -2.03 21.61
CA ASP A 287 5.39 -3.35 22.18
C ASP A 287 5.85 -4.39 21.14
N LEU A 288 5.67 -4.12 19.83
CA LEU A 288 5.98 -5.06 18.75
C LEU A 288 7.45 -5.51 18.76
N TYR A 289 8.37 -4.57 18.91
CA TYR A 289 9.81 -4.86 18.90
C TYR A 289 10.27 -5.67 20.11
N SER A 290 9.52 -5.59 21.23
CA SER A 290 9.81 -6.37 22.43
C SER A 290 9.70 -7.87 22.19
N LEU A 291 8.85 -8.31 21.27
CA LEU A 291 8.73 -9.71 20.84
C LEU A 291 10.00 -10.24 20.16
N PHE A 292 10.87 -9.34 19.71
CA PHE A 292 12.17 -9.63 19.11
C PHE A 292 13.34 -9.22 20.05
N ASN A 293 13.10 -9.14 21.37
CA ASN A 293 14.08 -8.74 22.39
C ASN A 293 14.73 -7.37 22.12
N PHE A 294 13.93 -6.41 21.61
CA PHE A 294 14.36 -5.06 21.36
C PHE A 294 13.23 -4.07 21.64
N LYS A 295 13.26 -3.42 22.81
CA LYS A 295 12.25 -2.42 23.18
C LYS A 295 12.51 -1.11 22.44
N CYS A 296 11.57 -0.69 21.58
CA CYS A 296 11.73 0.50 20.76
C CYS A 296 10.36 1.11 20.42
N PRO A 297 10.09 2.38 20.77
CA PRO A 297 8.84 3.03 20.40
C PRO A 297 8.74 3.14 18.88
N SER A 298 7.61 2.73 18.32
CA SER A 298 7.48 2.64 16.88
C SER A 298 6.06 2.92 16.41
N SER A 299 5.96 3.46 15.22
CA SER A 299 4.69 3.72 14.57
C SER A 299 4.85 3.66 13.04
N GLY A 300 3.78 3.35 12.32
CA GLY A 300 3.83 3.23 10.87
C GLY A 300 2.45 3.09 10.25
N PHE A 301 2.40 3.00 8.93
CA PHE A 301 1.17 2.70 8.21
C PHE A 301 1.42 1.85 6.96
N GLY A 302 0.37 1.15 6.53
CA GLY A 302 0.33 0.45 5.26
C GLY A 302 -0.83 0.92 4.38
N ILE A 303 -0.60 0.96 3.07
CA ILE A 303 -1.58 1.31 2.04
C ILE A 303 -1.70 0.14 1.07
N ASN A 304 -2.93 -0.27 0.75
CA ASN A 304 -3.19 -1.25 -0.29
C ASN A 304 -3.11 -0.57 -1.67
N VAL A 305 -2.05 -0.86 -2.42
CA VAL A 305 -1.79 -0.29 -3.74
C VAL A 305 -2.84 -0.74 -4.76
N ASP A 306 -3.35 -1.97 -4.63
CA ASP A 306 -4.37 -2.49 -5.55
C ASP A 306 -5.68 -1.71 -5.43
N LYS A 307 -6.07 -1.30 -4.21
CA LYS A 307 -7.23 -0.43 -3.99
C LYS A 307 -7.02 0.97 -4.59
N ILE A 308 -5.81 1.54 -4.46
CA ILE A 308 -5.48 2.82 -5.09
C ILE A 308 -5.52 2.68 -6.62
N TYR A 309 -4.95 1.60 -7.14
CA TYR A 309 -4.99 1.29 -8.58
C TYR A 309 -6.44 1.25 -9.08
N GLU A 310 -7.34 0.55 -8.41
CA GLU A 310 -8.75 0.48 -8.79
C GLU A 310 -9.43 1.87 -8.86
N ILE A 311 -9.09 2.77 -7.95
CA ILE A 311 -9.62 4.14 -7.94
C ILE A 311 -9.02 4.99 -9.08
N LEU A 312 -7.73 4.84 -9.34
CA LEU A 312 -6.96 5.71 -10.23
C LEU A 312 -6.77 5.16 -11.65
N LYS A 313 -7.12 3.91 -11.91
CA LYS A 313 -6.85 3.25 -13.20
C LYS A 313 -7.34 4.06 -14.39
N ALA A 314 -8.53 4.66 -14.31
CA ALA A 314 -9.07 5.48 -15.40
C ALA A 314 -8.23 6.75 -15.67
N SER A 315 -7.60 7.32 -14.65
CA SER A 315 -6.78 8.54 -14.75
C SER A 315 -5.34 8.26 -15.20
N TYR A 316 -4.80 7.08 -14.86
CA TYR A 316 -3.42 6.70 -15.15
C TYR A 316 -3.30 5.68 -16.28
N PHE A 317 -4.43 5.13 -16.75
CA PHE A 317 -4.41 4.19 -17.86
C PHE A 317 -3.88 4.88 -19.13
N LYS A 318 -2.74 4.41 -19.59
CA LYS A 318 -2.12 4.90 -20.82
C LYS A 318 -1.79 3.70 -21.70
N ALA A 319 -2.22 3.76 -22.94
CA ALA A 319 -1.79 2.76 -23.90
C ALA A 319 -0.26 2.72 -23.95
N ILE A 320 0.30 1.53 -23.86
CA ILE A 320 1.73 1.33 -24.07
C ILE A 320 1.96 1.38 -25.57
N ASN A 321 2.47 2.50 -26.03
CA ASN A 321 2.78 2.70 -27.42
C ASN A 321 4.26 2.41 -27.67
N THR A 322 4.56 1.82 -28.80
CA THR A 322 5.88 1.75 -29.39
C THR A 322 6.13 3.05 -30.16
N ASP A 323 7.27 3.70 -29.95
CA ASP A 323 7.55 4.92 -30.70
C ASP A 323 7.86 4.57 -32.18
N VAL A 324 8.65 3.53 -32.42
CA VAL A 324 9.03 3.03 -33.73
C VAL A 324 8.81 1.52 -33.83
N LEU A 325 8.03 1.09 -34.81
CA LEU A 325 8.01 -0.30 -35.27
C LEU A 325 8.98 -0.43 -36.44
N LEU A 326 10.06 -1.20 -36.26
CA LEU A 326 11.06 -1.45 -37.28
C LEU A 326 10.73 -2.75 -38.03
N CYS A 327 10.35 -2.61 -39.29
CA CYS A 327 10.03 -3.71 -40.17
C CYS A 327 11.08 -3.82 -41.30
N PHE A 328 11.22 -4.97 -41.90
CA PHE A 328 12.22 -5.19 -42.95
C PHE A 328 11.82 -6.32 -43.89
N ASN A 329 12.30 -6.24 -45.14
CA ASN A 329 12.14 -7.28 -46.14
C ASN A 329 13.00 -8.50 -45.84
N ASP A 330 12.54 -9.65 -46.32
CA ASP A 330 13.37 -10.86 -46.36
C ASP A 330 14.66 -10.58 -47.13
N GLY A 331 15.77 -11.14 -46.64
CA GLY A 331 17.09 -10.94 -47.23
C GLY A 331 17.89 -9.75 -46.69
N ILE A 332 17.30 -8.91 -45.84
CA ILE A 332 18.05 -7.87 -45.11
C ILE A 332 18.88 -8.55 -43.99
N PRO A 333 20.22 -8.39 -44.02
CA PRO A 333 21.05 -8.95 -42.93
C PRO A 333 20.68 -8.36 -41.58
N LEU A 334 20.45 -9.21 -40.57
CA LEU A 334 19.92 -8.82 -39.27
C LEU A 334 20.82 -7.79 -38.53
N HIS A 335 22.12 -7.77 -38.79
CA HIS A 335 22.99 -6.78 -38.17
C HIS A 335 22.62 -5.34 -38.53
N TRP A 336 22.10 -5.07 -39.74
CA TRP A 336 21.60 -3.75 -40.13
C TRP A 336 20.33 -3.38 -39.36
N VAL A 337 19.44 -4.34 -39.19
CA VAL A 337 18.19 -4.15 -38.41
C VAL A 337 18.52 -3.83 -36.97
N TRP A 338 19.47 -4.59 -36.38
CA TRP A 338 19.89 -4.36 -34.99
C TRP A 338 20.64 -3.04 -34.81
N ASN A 339 21.55 -2.69 -35.71
CA ASN A 339 22.27 -1.41 -35.65
C ASN A 339 21.31 -0.22 -35.75
N MET A 340 20.32 -0.27 -36.65
CA MET A 340 19.32 0.77 -36.76
C MET A 340 18.48 0.84 -35.45
N ALA A 341 18.02 -0.29 -34.94
CA ALA A 341 17.28 -0.32 -33.68
C ALA A 341 18.11 0.24 -32.54
N ALA A 342 19.41 -0.08 -32.46
CA ALA A 342 20.32 0.46 -31.46
C ALA A 342 20.45 1.99 -31.58
N SER A 343 20.65 2.50 -32.79
CA SER A 343 20.75 3.95 -33.04
C SER A 343 19.51 4.74 -32.55
N TYR A 344 18.31 4.20 -32.74
CA TYR A 344 17.10 4.80 -32.19
C TYR A 344 17.03 4.69 -30.67
N ARG A 345 17.41 3.53 -30.10
CA ARG A 345 17.39 3.30 -28.64
C ARG A 345 18.36 4.21 -27.89
N ASP A 346 19.54 4.46 -28.48
CA ASP A 346 20.54 5.38 -27.92
C ASP A 346 20.01 6.83 -27.83
N GLN A 347 19.04 7.18 -28.68
CA GLN A 347 18.30 8.45 -28.63
C GLN A 347 17.11 8.41 -27.65
N GLY A 348 16.91 7.34 -26.89
CA GLY A 348 15.81 7.17 -25.96
C GLY A 348 14.47 6.78 -26.58
N ILE A 349 14.47 6.41 -27.87
CA ILE A 349 13.29 6.01 -28.62
C ILE A 349 12.98 4.53 -28.40
N LYS A 350 11.74 4.19 -28.09
CA LYS A 350 11.30 2.80 -27.91
C LYS A 350 11.11 2.14 -29.28
N VAL A 351 11.94 1.15 -29.59
CA VAL A 351 11.91 0.43 -30.86
C VAL A 351 11.52 -1.03 -30.65
N GLU A 352 10.45 -1.43 -31.32
CA GLU A 352 10.05 -2.84 -31.48
C GLU A 352 10.44 -3.29 -32.88
N ILE A 353 11.06 -4.46 -33.00
CA ILE A 353 11.41 -5.07 -34.29
C ILE A 353 10.30 -6.04 -34.69
N ASP A 354 9.79 -5.94 -35.89
CA ASP A 354 8.82 -6.92 -36.41
C ASP A 354 9.53 -8.25 -36.73
N LEU A 355 9.17 -9.27 -36.00
CA LEU A 355 9.80 -10.60 -36.15
C LEU A 355 9.17 -11.48 -37.23
N LYS A 356 8.21 -10.97 -38.01
CA LYS A 356 7.51 -11.74 -39.05
C LYS A 356 7.90 -11.36 -40.47
N SER A 357 8.83 -10.40 -40.64
CA SER A 357 9.25 -9.92 -41.98
C SER A 357 8.05 -9.65 -42.90
N ARG A 358 7.06 -8.86 -42.40
CA ARG A 358 5.85 -8.54 -43.15
C ARG A 358 6.16 -7.71 -44.40
N VAL A 359 5.44 -7.93 -45.47
CA VAL A 359 5.47 -7.02 -46.62
C VAL A 359 4.97 -5.63 -46.21
N PHE A 360 5.33 -4.61 -47.00
CA PHE A 360 5.17 -3.19 -46.63
C PHE A 360 3.73 -2.84 -46.20
N GLU A 361 2.74 -3.27 -46.99
CA GLU A 361 1.32 -3.00 -46.71
C GLU A 361 0.83 -3.65 -45.43
N GLU A 362 1.21 -4.91 -45.19
CA GLU A 362 0.90 -5.63 -43.93
C GLU A 362 1.60 -5.00 -42.75
N ALA A 363 2.83 -4.48 -42.94
CA ALA A 363 3.57 -3.80 -41.89
C ALA A 363 2.91 -2.50 -41.45
N ILE A 364 2.31 -1.73 -42.41
CA ILE A 364 1.51 -0.53 -42.12
C ILE A 364 0.31 -0.92 -41.25
N GLU A 365 -0.47 -1.91 -41.65
CA GLU A 365 -1.64 -2.37 -40.90
C GLU A 365 -1.26 -2.87 -39.49
N PHE A 366 -0.15 -3.58 -39.40
CA PHE A 366 0.35 -4.07 -38.12
C PHE A 366 0.84 -2.94 -37.22
N SER A 367 1.52 -1.93 -37.78
CA SER A 367 1.99 -0.77 -37.02
C SER A 367 0.84 0.04 -36.41
N LYS A 368 -0.28 0.17 -37.14
CA LYS A 368 -1.52 0.77 -36.63
C LYS A 368 -2.13 -0.04 -35.51
N LYS A 369 -2.21 -1.37 -35.64
CA LYS A 369 -2.70 -2.28 -34.59
C LYS A 369 -1.84 -2.22 -33.35
N LYS A 370 -0.52 -2.08 -33.49
CA LYS A 370 0.46 -1.89 -32.41
C LYS A 370 0.44 -0.47 -31.84
N LYS A 371 -0.31 0.45 -32.42
CA LYS A 371 -0.32 1.88 -32.04
C LYS A 371 1.07 2.48 -32.00
N ALA A 372 1.97 2.04 -32.90
CA ALA A 372 3.27 2.65 -33.05
C ALA A 372 3.11 4.08 -33.60
N GLN A 373 3.92 5.03 -33.14
CA GLN A 373 3.88 6.40 -33.66
C GLN A 373 4.41 6.44 -35.10
N ARG A 374 5.47 5.69 -35.37
CA ARG A 374 6.11 5.58 -36.66
C ARG A 374 6.40 4.12 -37.00
N MET A 375 6.36 3.80 -38.28
CA MET A 375 6.91 2.58 -38.84
C MET A 375 8.15 2.91 -39.62
N VAL A 376 9.24 2.23 -39.40
CA VAL A 376 10.44 2.26 -40.22
C VAL A 376 10.51 0.94 -40.95
N TYR A 377 10.53 0.99 -42.29
CA TYR A 377 10.55 -0.20 -43.13
C TYR A 377 11.83 -0.25 -43.97
N ILE A 378 12.70 -1.22 -43.70
CA ILE A 378 13.92 -1.44 -44.45
C ILE A 378 13.59 -2.24 -45.72
N LEU A 379 13.75 -1.61 -46.86
CA LEU A 379 13.35 -2.20 -48.17
C LEU A 379 14.49 -3.03 -48.77
N LYS A 380 15.69 -2.46 -48.85
CA LYS A 380 16.84 -3.12 -49.51
C LYS A 380 18.18 -2.64 -48.95
N LEU A 381 19.22 -3.47 -49.17
CA LEU A 381 20.60 -3.11 -49.00
C LEU A 381 21.13 -2.44 -50.25
N GLU A 382 21.80 -1.31 -50.13
CA GLU A 382 22.50 -0.57 -51.18
C GLU A 382 24.02 -0.56 -50.90
N SER A 383 24.82 -0.14 -51.88
CA SER A 383 26.28 -0.08 -51.74
C SER A 383 26.75 0.87 -50.61
N SER A 384 25.93 1.86 -50.28
CA SER A 384 26.19 2.88 -49.23
C SER A 384 25.43 2.69 -47.95
N GLY A 385 24.72 1.56 -47.77
CA GLY A 385 23.90 1.33 -46.57
C GLY A 385 22.55 0.65 -46.86
N ILE A 386 21.54 0.98 -46.07
CA ILE A 386 20.18 0.48 -46.28
C ILE A 386 19.23 1.61 -46.67
N SER A 387 18.25 1.29 -47.54
CA SER A 387 17.20 2.23 -47.90
C SER A 387 15.82 1.68 -47.56
N GLY A 388 14.88 2.57 -47.34
CA GLY A 388 13.53 2.20 -46.96
C GLY A 388 12.60 3.39 -46.77
N TRP A 389 11.60 3.22 -45.91
CA TRP A 389 10.55 4.19 -45.67
C TRP A 389 10.38 4.45 -44.16
N ILE A 390 10.15 5.71 -43.81
CA ILE A 390 9.57 6.10 -42.54
C ILE A 390 8.12 6.47 -42.82
N VAL A 391 7.21 5.86 -42.07
CA VAL A 391 5.77 6.09 -42.21
C VAL A 391 5.24 6.59 -40.86
N ASP A 392 4.64 7.76 -40.87
CA ASP A 392 3.82 8.22 -39.72
C ASP A 392 2.51 7.42 -39.75
N THR A 393 2.23 6.71 -38.65
CA THR A 393 1.09 5.78 -38.62
C THR A 393 -0.27 6.47 -38.44
N HIS A 394 -0.28 7.76 -38.04
CA HIS A 394 -1.50 8.54 -37.84
C HIS A 394 -2.00 9.18 -39.11
N ASN A 395 -1.11 9.77 -39.90
CA ASN A 395 -1.47 10.50 -41.12
C ASN A 395 -1.02 9.80 -42.41
N GLU A 396 -0.33 8.66 -42.29
CA GLU A 396 0.20 7.83 -43.38
C GLU A 396 1.23 8.54 -44.27
N ASN A 397 1.79 9.66 -43.82
CA ASN A 397 2.85 10.32 -44.56
C ASN A 397 4.08 9.41 -44.62
N LYS A 398 4.67 9.30 -45.83
CA LYS A 398 5.80 8.42 -46.15
C LYS A 398 7.00 9.26 -46.56
N GLU A 399 8.11 9.04 -45.87
CA GLU A 399 9.40 9.64 -46.22
C GLU A 399 10.40 8.55 -46.60
N ARG A 400 11.16 8.78 -47.69
CA ARG A 400 12.23 7.86 -48.06
C ARG A 400 13.42 8.09 -47.12
N MET A 401 14.00 7.01 -46.65
CA MET A 401 15.20 7.07 -45.79
C MET A 401 16.37 6.31 -46.42
N THR A 402 17.56 6.78 -46.13
CA THR A 402 18.82 6.03 -46.33
C THR A 402 19.59 6.07 -45.04
N PHE A 403 20.09 4.92 -44.59
CA PHE A 403 20.85 4.78 -43.35
C PHE A 403 22.21 4.14 -43.72
N CYS A 404 23.31 4.87 -43.43
CA CYS A 404 24.70 4.49 -43.79
C CYS A 404 25.40 3.84 -42.62
#